data_f2c694cf5b8c0619fc081fdc296920c6
#
_entry.id   f2c694cf5b8c0619fc081fdc296920c6
#
_cell.length_a   1.000
_cell.length_b   1.000
_cell.length_c   1.000
_cell.angle_alpha   90.00
_cell.angle_beta   90.00
_cell.angle_gamma   90.00
#
_symmetry.space_group_name_H-M   'P 1'
#
loop_
_entity.id
_entity.type
_entity.pdbx_description
1 polymer ?
#
loop_
_entity_poly.entity_id
_entity_poly.type
_entity_poly.pdbx_seq_one_letter_code
_entity_poly.pdbx_strand_id
1 'polypeptide(L)'
;MKSLRQWLTIACAVLLAACQMGSTTQHAADGAIVIGENDLGGVVASANGPEAGVWVIAETTDLPTKYAKIVVTDERGRYVIPDLPKATYSVWVRGYGLIDSAKVRSAPGRPLDLKAVVSRTGRGQPQAE
;
A
#
# COMPACT_ATOMS: atom_id res chain seq x y z
N MET A 1 21.68 -27.32 -66.19
CA MET A 1 22.44 -27.48 -64.94
C MET A 1 22.68 -26.16 -64.18
N LYS A 2 21.68 -25.31 -64.07
CA LYS A 2 21.83 -24.06 -63.39
C LYS A 2 20.87 -23.94 -62.16
N SER A 3 20.16 -25.00 -61.79
CA SER A 3 19.11 -24.97 -60.77
C SER A 3 19.52 -25.54 -59.43
N LEU A 4 20.67 -26.17 -59.28
CA LEU A 4 21.09 -26.76 -58.00
C LEU A 4 21.89 -25.80 -57.07
N ARG A 5 22.36 -24.69 -57.62
CA ARG A 5 23.14 -23.71 -56.77
C ARG A 5 22.28 -22.63 -56.12
N GLN A 6 21.04 -22.50 -56.52
CA GLN A 6 20.12 -21.50 -55.92
C GLN A 6 19.33 -22.00 -54.73
N TRP A 7 19.34 -23.29 -54.46
CA TRP A 7 18.59 -23.88 -53.33
C TRP A 7 19.37 -23.94 -52.03
N LEU A 8 20.68 -23.67 -52.07
CA LEU A 8 21.54 -23.73 -50.88
C LEU A 8 21.66 -22.39 -50.13
N THR A 9 21.14 -21.32 -50.69
CA THR A 9 21.24 -19.99 -50.05
C THR A 9 19.97 -19.57 -49.28
N ILE A 10 18.90 -20.34 -49.36
CA ILE A 10 17.62 -20.02 -48.67
C ILE A 10 17.50 -20.75 -47.32
N ALA A 11 18.34 -21.76 -47.08
CA ALA A 11 18.24 -22.56 -45.85
C ALA A 11 18.95 -21.97 -44.63
N CYS A 12 19.69 -20.87 -44.76
CA CYS A 12 20.41 -20.25 -43.63
C CYS A 12 19.75 -19.02 -43.02
N ALA A 13 18.60 -18.57 -43.56
CA ALA A 13 17.96 -17.36 -43.12
C ALA A 13 16.78 -17.55 -42.14
N VAL A 14 16.44 -18.79 -41.76
CA VAL A 14 15.24 -19.08 -40.94
C VAL A 14 15.58 -19.49 -39.50
N LEU A 15 16.85 -19.52 -39.12
CA LEU A 15 17.26 -20.04 -37.80
C LEU A 15 17.70 -18.95 -36.80
N LEU A 16 17.38 -17.69 -37.01
CA LEU A 16 17.74 -16.58 -36.11
C LEU A 16 16.54 -15.78 -35.54
N ALA A 17 15.35 -16.34 -35.59
CA ALA A 17 14.15 -15.66 -35.09
C ALA A 17 13.50 -16.38 -33.87
N ALA A 18 14.27 -17.03 -33.02
CA ALA A 18 13.71 -17.70 -31.86
C ALA A 18 14.59 -17.53 -30.60
N CYS A 19 14.83 -16.31 -30.18
CA CYS A 19 15.29 -16.00 -28.79
C CYS A 19 15.01 -14.54 -28.48
N GLN A 20 13.78 -14.13 -28.63
CA GLN A 20 13.24 -12.99 -27.88
C GLN A 20 12.25 -13.55 -26.89
N MET A 21 12.74 -14.42 -25.99
CA MET A 21 12.11 -14.52 -24.68
C MET A 21 12.40 -13.19 -24.01
N GLY A 22 11.54 -12.23 -24.25
CA GLY A 22 11.41 -11.08 -23.40
C GLY A 22 11.18 -11.62 -22.01
N SER A 23 12.20 -11.52 -21.16
CA SER A 23 12.01 -11.50 -19.74
C SER A 23 11.10 -10.32 -19.48
N THR A 24 9.80 -10.54 -19.50
CA THR A 24 8.89 -9.71 -18.75
C THR A 24 9.33 -9.89 -17.30
N THR A 25 10.27 -9.08 -16.87
CA THR A 25 10.43 -8.78 -15.48
C THR A 25 9.06 -8.24 -15.09
N GLN A 26 8.19 -9.12 -14.61
CA GLN A 26 7.10 -8.68 -13.78
C GLN A 26 7.79 -7.96 -12.62
N HIS A 27 7.91 -6.65 -12.74
CA HIS A 27 7.87 -5.81 -11.58
C HIS A 27 6.54 -6.19 -10.94
N ALA A 28 6.57 -7.14 -10.00
CA ALA A 28 5.56 -7.22 -8.98
C ALA A 28 5.35 -5.77 -8.56
N ALA A 29 4.13 -5.27 -8.68
CA ALA A 29 3.80 -3.90 -8.32
C ALA A 29 4.30 -3.74 -6.89
N ASP A 30 5.47 -3.13 -6.78
CA ASP A 30 6.25 -3.05 -5.55
C ASP A 30 5.48 -2.10 -4.67
N GLY A 31 4.59 -2.64 -3.85
CA GLY A 31 3.86 -1.86 -2.89
C GLY A 31 2.33 -1.95 -2.88
N ALA A 32 1.70 -2.80 -3.68
CA ALA A 32 0.27 -3.03 -3.52
C ALA A 32 0.00 -3.70 -2.17
N ILE A 33 -0.79 -3.02 -1.33
CA ILE A 33 -1.24 -3.57 -0.05
C ILE A 33 -2.37 -4.56 -0.36
N VAL A 34 -2.23 -5.80 0.10
CA VAL A 34 -3.30 -6.78 0.03
C VAL A 34 -4.20 -6.59 1.24
N ILE A 35 -5.46 -6.27 1.01
CA ILE A 35 -6.47 -6.03 2.05
C ILE A 35 -7.50 -7.16 1.95
N GLY A 36 -7.66 -7.92 3.03
CA GLY A 36 -8.70 -8.94 3.17
C GLY A 36 -10.06 -8.33 3.55
N GLU A 37 -11.08 -9.16 3.55
CA GLU A 37 -12.45 -8.73 3.87
C GLU A 37 -12.61 -8.17 5.29
N ASN A 38 -11.75 -8.60 6.21
CA ASN A 38 -11.76 -8.17 7.61
C ASN A 38 -10.60 -7.21 7.94
N ASP A 39 -9.93 -6.68 6.93
CA ASP A 39 -8.77 -5.81 7.12
C ASP A 39 -9.10 -4.37 6.70
N LEU A 40 -8.45 -3.43 7.32
CA LEU A 40 -8.33 -2.05 6.85
C LEU A 40 -6.89 -1.78 6.49
N GLY A 41 -6.64 -1.14 5.37
CA GLY A 41 -5.29 -0.81 4.98
C GLY A 41 -5.24 0.30 3.96
N GLY A 42 -4.08 0.91 3.83
CA GLY A 42 -3.85 2.02 2.93
C GLY A 42 -2.50 2.67 3.16
N VAL A 43 -2.38 3.90 2.75
CA VAL A 43 -1.18 4.72 2.89
C VAL A 43 -1.50 5.95 3.74
N VAL A 44 -0.58 6.29 4.64
CA VAL A 44 -0.59 7.55 5.38
C VAL A 44 0.40 8.49 4.73
N ALA A 45 -0.05 9.66 4.32
CA ALA A 45 0.80 10.68 3.74
C ALA A 45 0.47 12.07 4.30
N SER A 46 1.50 12.90 4.38
CA SER A 46 1.39 14.32 4.68
C SER A 46 1.79 15.18 3.47
N ALA A 47 1.89 16.48 3.66
CA ALA A 47 2.47 17.39 2.66
C ALA A 47 3.93 17.04 2.31
N ASN A 48 4.64 16.31 3.19
CA ASN A 48 6.02 15.87 2.98
C ASN A 48 6.12 14.52 2.25
N GLY A 49 5.02 13.86 1.95
CA GLY A 49 4.97 12.54 1.33
C GLY A 49 4.52 11.44 2.31
N PRO A 50 4.80 10.17 2.01
CA PRO A 50 4.45 9.04 2.88
C PRO A 50 5.07 9.18 4.27
N GLU A 51 4.29 8.87 5.30
CA GLU A 51 4.72 9.00 6.70
C GLU A 51 5.02 7.63 7.30
N ALA A 52 6.30 7.38 7.57
CA ALA A 52 6.78 6.17 8.22
C ALA A 52 6.71 6.29 9.75
N GLY A 53 6.49 5.15 10.43
CA GLY A 53 6.56 5.08 11.89
C GLY A 53 5.42 5.81 12.61
N VAL A 54 4.30 6.08 11.94
CA VAL A 54 3.14 6.71 12.54
C VAL A 54 2.11 5.67 12.96
N TRP A 55 1.36 5.97 14.00
CA TRP A 55 0.31 5.10 14.51
C TRP A 55 -0.98 5.33 13.74
N VAL A 56 -1.57 4.25 13.27
CA VAL A 56 -2.93 4.22 12.73
C VAL A 56 -3.81 3.53 13.74
N ILE A 57 -4.81 4.24 14.20
CA ILE A 57 -5.69 3.81 15.28
C ILE A 57 -7.09 3.60 14.70
N ALA A 58 -7.63 2.40 14.83
CA ALA A 58 -9.01 2.09 14.51
C ALA A 58 -9.76 1.76 15.79
N GLU A 59 -10.81 2.51 16.08
CA GLU A 59 -11.64 2.32 17.27
C GLU A 59 -13.12 2.26 16.90
N THR A 60 -13.90 1.51 17.67
CA THR A 60 -15.35 1.43 17.50
C THR A 60 -16.06 1.27 18.82
N THR A 61 -17.28 1.76 18.86
CA THR A 61 -18.24 1.55 19.94
C THR A 61 -19.41 0.67 19.52
N ASP A 62 -19.41 0.15 18.29
CA ASP A 62 -20.49 -0.68 17.74
C ASP A 62 -20.46 -2.13 18.25
N LEU A 63 -19.41 -2.51 18.98
CA LEU A 63 -19.26 -3.82 19.61
C LEU A 63 -19.72 -3.78 21.09
N PRO A 64 -19.98 -4.93 21.72
CA PRO A 64 -20.41 -4.99 23.13
C PRO A 64 -19.43 -4.32 24.10
N THR A 65 -18.15 -4.27 23.75
CA THR A 65 -17.10 -3.57 24.52
C THR A 65 -16.39 -2.59 23.62
N LYS A 66 -15.78 -1.55 24.20
CA LYS A 66 -14.87 -0.67 23.46
C LYS A 66 -13.77 -1.49 22.82
N TYR A 67 -13.57 -1.28 21.54
CA TYR A 67 -12.55 -1.98 20.78
C TYR A 67 -11.66 -0.98 20.06
N ALA A 68 -10.35 -1.16 20.21
CA ALA A 68 -9.36 -0.39 19.49
C ALA A 68 -8.22 -1.29 19.04
N LYS A 69 -7.71 -1.05 17.84
CA LYS A 69 -6.52 -1.71 17.32
C LYS A 69 -5.60 -0.67 16.72
N ILE A 70 -4.31 -0.81 16.99
CA ILE A 70 -3.29 0.14 16.58
C ILE A 70 -2.21 -0.60 15.80
N VAL A 71 -1.82 -0.02 14.67
CA VAL A 71 -0.67 -0.48 13.88
C VAL A 71 0.24 0.70 13.57
N VAL A 72 1.46 0.39 13.14
CA VAL A 72 2.47 1.39 12.78
C VAL A 72 2.74 1.28 11.28
N THR A 73 2.86 2.40 10.60
CA THR A 73 3.17 2.44 9.18
C THR A 73 4.61 2.01 8.90
N ASP A 74 4.81 1.38 7.76
CA ASP A 74 6.13 1.01 7.25
C ASP A 74 6.89 2.22 6.67
N GLU A 75 8.08 1.97 6.12
CA GLU A 75 8.94 3.00 5.52
C GLU A 75 8.29 3.76 4.35
N ARG A 76 7.27 3.19 3.74
CA ARG A 76 6.51 3.78 2.64
C ARG A 76 5.15 4.36 3.09
N GLY A 77 4.93 4.47 4.39
CA GLY A 77 3.68 4.95 4.96
C GLY A 77 2.51 3.97 4.85
N ARG A 78 2.76 2.71 4.50
CA ARG A 78 1.73 1.68 4.31
C ARG A 78 1.35 1.05 5.65
N TYR A 79 0.08 0.70 5.78
CA TYR A 79 -0.41 0.00 6.95
C TYR A 79 -1.48 -1.02 6.58
N VAL A 80 -1.62 -2.05 7.40
CA VAL A 80 -2.75 -2.98 7.40
C VAL A 80 -3.14 -3.23 8.85
N ILE A 81 -4.42 -3.08 9.15
CA ILE A 81 -5.02 -3.47 10.42
C ILE A 81 -5.79 -4.76 10.17
N PRO A 82 -5.24 -5.92 10.55
CA PRO A 82 -5.83 -7.21 10.21
C PRO A 82 -6.92 -7.62 11.20
N ASP A 83 -7.78 -8.54 10.76
CA ASP A 83 -8.73 -9.26 11.61
C ASP A 83 -9.62 -8.36 12.45
N LEU A 84 -10.23 -7.36 11.84
CA LEU A 84 -11.19 -6.50 12.50
C LEU A 84 -12.57 -7.16 12.52
N PRO A 85 -13.25 -7.19 13.69
CA PRO A 85 -14.66 -7.53 13.75
C PRO A 85 -15.50 -6.63 12.84
N LYS A 86 -16.60 -7.15 12.31
CA LYS A 86 -17.51 -6.36 11.47
C LYS A 86 -18.15 -5.24 12.29
N ALA A 87 -17.78 -4.02 12.01
CA ALA A 87 -18.25 -2.80 12.64
C ALA A 87 -17.86 -1.59 11.80
N THR A 88 -18.37 -0.43 12.14
CA THR A 88 -17.86 0.84 11.58
C THR A 88 -16.82 1.39 12.53
N TYR A 89 -15.63 1.64 12.02
CA TYR A 89 -14.50 2.13 12.78
C TYR A 89 -14.27 3.62 12.52
N SER A 90 -13.87 4.34 13.58
CA SER A 90 -13.24 5.64 13.45
C SER A 90 -11.74 5.43 13.36
N VAL A 91 -11.14 5.84 12.24
CA VAL A 91 -9.72 5.63 11.94
C VAL A 91 -9.01 6.96 11.87
N TRP A 92 -7.88 7.07 12.52
CA TRP A 92 -7.11 8.30 12.60
C TRP A 92 -5.62 8.02 12.84
N VAL A 93 -4.80 9.05 12.66
CA VAL A 93 -3.35 8.96 12.67
C VAL A 93 -2.78 9.81 13.81
N ARG A 94 -1.77 9.25 14.49
CA ARG A 94 -0.97 9.94 15.50
C ARG A 94 0.51 9.63 15.28
N GLY A 95 1.35 10.62 15.35
CA GLY A 95 2.80 10.45 15.20
C GLY A 95 3.60 11.61 15.73
N TYR A 96 4.92 11.37 15.87
CA TYR A 96 5.83 12.42 16.29
C TYR A 96 5.88 13.54 15.23
N GLY A 97 5.76 14.78 15.68
CA GLY A 97 5.76 15.93 14.77
C GLY A 97 4.47 16.09 13.96
N LEU A 98 3.45 15.30 14.23
CA LEU A 98 2.14 15.38 13.59
C LEU A 98 1.08 15.90 14.58
N ILE A 99 0.06 16.51 14.03
CA ILE A 99 -1.20 16.76 14.74
C ILE A 99 -2.09 15.53 14.55
N ASP A 100 -2.82 15.14 15.58
CA ASP A 100 -3.82 14.07 15.44
C ASP A 100 -4.75 14.38 14.26
N SER A 101 -4.87 13.42 13.34
CA SER A 101 -5.70 13.63 12.17
C SER A 101 -7.19 13.63 12.52
N ALA A 102 -8.02 14.18 11.65
CA ALA A 102 -9.44 13.98 11.72
C ALA A 102 -9.78 12.49 11.67
N LYS A 103 -10.80 12.07 12.41
CA LYS A 103 -11.28 10.69 12.40
C LYS A 103 -12.10 10.44 11.15
N VAL A 104 -11.74 9.39 10.40
CA VAL A 104 -12.43 8.94 9.20
C VAL A 104 -13.21 7.67 9.51
N ARG A 105 -14.47 7.62 9.15
CA ARG A 105 -15.29 6.41 9.35
C ARG A 105 -15.10 5.45 8.17
N SER A 106 -14.83 4.20 8.49
CA SER A 106 -14.68 3.13 7.50
C SER A 106 -15.07 1.77 8.08
N ALA A 107 -15.39 0.84 7.20
CA ALA A 107 -15.62 -0.55 7.53
C ALA A 107 -14.49 -1.42 6.97
N PRO A 108 -14.20 -2.60 7.54
CA PRO A 108 -13.23 -3.54 6.99
C PRO A 108 -13.54 -3.92 5.54
N GLY A 109 -12.51 -4.38 4.81
CA GLY A 109 -12.61 -4.80 3.43
C GLY A 109 -12.47 -3.69 2.40
N ARG A 110 -12.07 -2.49 2.82
CA ARG A 110 -11.90 -1.34 1.93
C ARG A 110 -10.53 -0.69 2.10
N PRO A 111 -9.91 -0.25 0.99
CA PRO A 111 -8.72 0.58 1.09
C PRO A 111 -9.08 1.93 1.72
N LEU A 112 -8.21 2.43 2.58
CA LEU A 112 -8.38 3.70 3.28
C LEU A 112 -7.04 4.42 3.38
N ASP A 113 -6.85 5.41 2.53
CA ASP A 113 -5.71 6.32 2.62
C ASP A 113 -6.00 7.45 3.59
N LEU A 114 -5.04 7.77 4.42
CA LEU A 114 -5.17 8.75 5.49
C LEU A 114 -4.21 9.92 5.25
N LYS A 115 -4.66 11.12 5.62
CA LYS A 115 -3.84 12.32 5.57
C LYS A 115 -3.34 12.67 6.95
N ALA A 116 -2.02 12.77 7.10
CA ALA A 116 -1.37 13.30 8.27
C ALA A 116 -1.13 14.80 8.12
N VAL A 117 -1.20 15.52 9.22
CA VAL A 117 -0.94 16.96 9.27
C VAL A 117 0.32 17.22 10.09
N VAL A 118 1.31 17.84 9.47
CA VAL A 118 2.57 18.18 10.15
C VAL A 118 2.35 19.33 11.14
N SER A 119 2.82 19.14 12.37
CA SER A 119 2.81 20.20 13.38
C SER A 119 3.86 21.26 13.01
N ARG A 120 3.46 22.51 12.94
CA ARG A 120 4.37 23.65 12.66
C ARG A 120 5.32 23.94 13.82
N THR A 121 5.06 23.39 15.00
CA THR A 121 5.82 23.72 16.22
C THR A 121 6.85 22.65 16.61
N GLY A 122 6.97 21.54 15.87
CA GLY A 122 7.91 20.47 16.19
C GLY A 122 7.66 19.78 17.55
N ARG A 123 6.62 20.18 18.27
CA ARG A 123 6.17 19.54 19.51
C ARG A 123 4.91 18.76 19.19
N GLY A 124 4.95 17.46 19.45
CA GLY A 124 3.73 16.67 19.49
C GLY A 124 2.69 17.36 20.39
N GLN A 125 1.43 17.25 20.03
CA GLN A 125 0.37 17.83 20.84
C GLN A 125 0.53 17.40 22.31
N PRO A 126 0.30 18.32 23.25
CA PRO A 126 0.16 17.93 24.64
C PRO A 126 -0.98 16.92 24.72
N GLN A 127 -0.73 15.82 25.38
CA GLN A 127 -1.75 14.85 25.71
C GLN A 127 -2.84 15.59 26.48
N ALA A 128 -4.05 15.62 25.96
CA ALA A 128 -5.19 16.05 26.75
C ALA A 128 -5.36 15.02 27.88
N GLU A 129 -5.15 15.46 29.12
CA GLU A 129 -5.47 14.71 30.30
C GLU A 129 -6.98 14.42 30.38
#